data_c4001b3a12c76bd7284dba37d3e3dcc5
#
_entry.id   c4001b3a12c76bd7284dba37d3e3dcc5
#
_cell.length_a   1.000
_cell.length_b   1.000
_cell.length_c   1.000
_cell.angle_alpha   90.00
_cell.angle_beta   90.00
_cell.angle_gamma   90.00
#
_symmetry.space_group_name_H-M   'P 1'
#
loop_
_entity.id
_entity.type
_entity.pdbx_description
1 polymer ?
#
loop_
_entity_poly.entity_id
_entity_poly.type
_entity_poly.pdbx_seq_one_letter_code
_entity_poly.pdbx_strand_id
1 'polypeptide(L)'
;MKKIAALLLTAVMMLTFSSCASTELELKNRIIVEAIGIDYCDIGVRVTVQFLNADQSSNPNNGGTPDDIVKNMTIDSQSISSAIQSISKTLGKLPMMSQNRVIIFGNEAAKAGVGKALDYFVRNSDNRATVYAAVAEDTAGQILRAEMGQRVIPAKELSNVLSSSKYNSVTAERAFYQFVNGVTGKTSSAFLPIIAIEQNEKNDNGGEDGRKDSARPVVRGAALFNGDKMENVLPQDNVPALLMLCNDFNNGSLTAVLDDGTRVGVLLTKSKTKIKTSVKNGCPSFDISVDCVADCTETSKIMNEAFTPEVAENIKTALEKAVRKNIDDTVKKCFAEFNKDPFGFDKRVKRADAEYYRAESDNWKSVLQKTVYSVTVNVKLRRAGDENMVPGS
;
A
#
# COMPACT_ATOMS: atom_id res chain seq x y z
N MET A 1 29.96 58.98 19.17
CA MET A 1 30.08 57.75 18.34
C MET A 1 29.28 56.56 18.91
N LYS A 2 29.44 56.15 20.19
CA LYS A 2 28.68 54.99 20.75
C LYS A 2 27.13 55.15 20.68
N LYS A 3 26.60 56.34 20.91
CA LYS A 3 25.12 56.58 20.83
C LYS A 3 24.57 56.50 19.42
N ILE A 4 25.34 56.93 18.40
CA ILE A 4 24.95 56.83 16.98
C ILE A 4 25.02 55.40 16.49
N ALA A 5 26.04 54.63 16.93
CA ALA A 5 26.13 53.20 16.62
C ALA A 5 25.01 52.38 17.24
N ALA A 6 24.58 52.68 18.48
CA ALA A 6 23.46 52.06 19.13
C ALA A 6 22.13 52.37 18.38
N LEU A 7 21.95 53.59 17.91
CA LEU A 7 20.75 53.98 17.15
C LEU A 7 20.66 53.31 15.78
N LEU A 8 21.82 53.14 15.10
CA LEU A 8 21.93 52.40 13.85
C LEU A 8 21.62 50.91 14.04
N LEU A 9 22.12 50.30 15.12
CA LEU A 9 21.91 48.92 15.44
C LEU A 9 20.41 48.64 15.75
N THR A 10 19.73 49.55 16.46
CA THR A 10 18.30 49.45 16.75
C THR A 10 17.46 49.63 15.46
N ALA A 11 17.84 50.52 14.57
CA ALA A 11 17.18 50.71 13.28
C ALA A 11 17.30 49.47 12.37
N VAL A 12 18.48 48.84 12.34
CA VAL A 12 18.71 47.58 11.62
C VAL A 12 17.90 46.42 12.23
N MET A 13 17.81 46.33 13.56
CA MET A 13 16.96 45.36 14.22
C MET A 13 15.48 45.56 13.89
N MET A 14 14.98 46.78 13.86
CA MET A 14 13.57 47.03 13.49
C MET A 14 13.28 46.68 12.03
N LEU A 15 14.21 46.80 11.12
CA LEU A 15 14.07 46.38 9.72
C LEU A 15 14.04 44.85 9.52
N THR A 16 14.64 44.09 10.44
CA THR A 16 14.59 42.61 10.38
C THR A 16 13.26 42.01 10.90
N PHE A 17 12.48 42.76 11.69
CA PHE A 17 11.17 42.32 12.16
C PHE A 17 10.03 42.50 11.16
N SER A 18 10.25 43.20 10.04
CA SER A 18 9.22 43.41 9.02
C SER A 18 9.13 42.31 7.95
N SER A 19 9.86 41.20 8.11
CA SER A 19 10.01 40.14 7.09
C SER A 19 9.06 38.95 7.21
N CYS A 20 7.94 39.04 7.92
CA CYS A 20 6.96 37.97 7.95
C CYS A 20 5.52 38.48 7.82
N ALA A 21 5.27 39.30 6.78
CA ALA A 21 3.92 39.39 6.23
C ALA A 21 3.74 38.30 5.17
N SER A 22 3.96 37.03 5.55
CA SER A 22 3.42 35.92 4.76
C SER A 22 1.91 36.07 4.81
N THR A 23 1.25 36.14 3.67
CA THR A 23 -0.20 35.98 3.54
C THR A 23 -0.54 34.55 3.94
N GLU A 24 -0.39 34.21 5.23
CA GLU A 24 -0.85 32.95 5.79
C GLU A 24 -2.37 32.99 5.70
N LEU A 25 -2.88 32.27 4.70
CA LEU A 25 -4.31 32.01 4.62
C LEU A 25 -4.72 31.32 5.90
N GLU A 26 -5.55 32.01 6.70
CA GLU A 26 -6.04 31.49 7.96
C GLU A 26 -6.68 30.11 7.77
N LEU A 27 -6.48 29.21 8.72
CA LEU A 27 -6.96 27.82 8.66
C LEU A 27 -8.48 27.75 8.42
N LYS A 28 -9.24 28.75 8.89
CA LYS A 28 -10.69 28.87 8.65
C LYS A 28 -11.06 28.97 7.15
N ASN A 29 -10.15 29.45 6.30
CA ASN A 29 -10.33 29.60 4.88
C ASN A 29 -9.81 28.40 4.07
N ARG A 30 -9.42 27.29 4.75
CA ARG A 30 -8.92 26.08 4.14
C ARG A 30 -9.86 24.91 4.39
N ILE A 31 -9.85 23.97 3.45
CA ILE A 31 -10.50 22.66 3.55
C ILE A 31 -9.41 21.62 3.76
N ILE A 32 -9.47 20.91 4.87
CA ILE A 32 -8.51 19.83 5.16
C ILE A 32 -8.91 18.59 4.37
N VAL A 33 -8.17 18.29 3.32
CA VAL A 33 -8.40 17.11 2.48
C VAL A 33 -7.76 15.90 3.16
N GLU A 34 -8.57 14.86 3.40
CA GLU A 34 -8.15 13.61 4.02
C GLU A 34 -7.91 12.50 2.99
N ALA A 35 -8.67 12.49 1.87
CA ALA A 35 -8.49 11.55 0.76
C ALA A 35 -8.95 12.13 -0.57
N ILE A 36 -8.37 11.61 -1.66
CA ILE A 36 -8.74 11.95 -3.03
C ILE A 36 -8.94 10.67 -3.83
N GLY A 37 -10.10 10.57 -4.47
CA GLY A 37 -10.42 9.53 -5.45
C GLY A 37 -10.43 10.09 -6.86
N ILE A 38 -9.83 9.35 -7.80
CA ILE A 38 -9.76 9.69 -9.22
C ILE A 38 -10.41 8.57 -10.01
N ASP A 39 -11.54 8.88 -10.61
CA ASP A 39 -12.24 8.04 -11.56
C ASP A 39 -12.23 8.71 -12.95
N TYR A 40 -12.55 7.98 -14.01
CA TYR A 40 -12.77 8.56 -15.33
C TYR A 40 -14.27 8.72 -15.60
N CYS A 41 -14.61 9.73 -16.40
CA CYS A 41 -15.95 10.02 -16.88
C CYS A 41 -15.89 10.54 -18.32
N ASP A 42 -17.04 10.69 -18.96
CA ASP A 42 -17.15 11.05 -20.39
C ASP A 42 -16.46 12.36 -20.74
N ILE A 43 -16.42 13.34 -19.82
CA ILE A 43 -15.78 14.64 -20.04
C ILE A 43 -14.30 14.69 -19.63
N GLY A 44 -13.78 13.61 -19.00
CA GLY A 44 -12.39 13.52 -18.57
C GLY A 44 -12.21 12.79 -17.24
N VAL A 45 -12.19 13.51 -16.13
CA VAL A 45 -11.95 12.93 -14.79
C VAL A 45 -13.08 13.27 -13.84
N ARG A 46 -13.44 12.30 -13.01
CA ARG A 46 -14.30 12.47 -11.84
C ARG A 46 -13.42 12.47 -10.59
N VAL A 47 -13.37 13.59 -9.91
CA VAL A 47 -12.59 13.76 -8.68
C VAL A 47 -13.53 13.75 -7.49
N THR A 48 -13.33 12.80 -6.58
CA THR A 48 -14.02 12.75 -5.29
C THR A 48 -13.03 13.16 -4.20
N VAL A 49 -13.34 14.21 -3.46
CA VAL A 49 -12.52 14.69 -2.34
C VAL A 49 -13.27 14.43 -1.05
N GLN A 50 -12.61 13.76 -0.11
CA GLN A 50 -13.06 13.63 1.26
C GLN A 50 -12.34 14.66 2.13
N PHE A 51 -13.10 15.42 2.93
CA PHE A 51 -12.54 16.50 3.74
C PHE A 51 -13.23 16.64 5.08
N LEU A 52 -12.51 17.23 6.05
CA LEU A 52 -13.06 17.52 7.37
C LEU A 52 -13.91 18.80 7.34
N ASN A 53 -15.08 18.73 7.95
CA ASN A 53 -15.97 19.87 8.14
C ASN A 53 -15.60 20.62 9.44
N ALA A 54 -14.77 21.67 9.31
CA ALA A 54 -14.27 22.42 10.46
C ALA A 54 -15.38 23.16 11.23
N ASP A 55 -16.51 23.45 10.59
CA ASP A 55 -17.58 24.24 11.20
C ASP A 55 -18.34 23.46 12.31
N GLN A 56 -18.27 22.12 12.29
CA GLN A 56 -18.93 21.26 13.28
C GLN A 56 -18.01 20.78 14.41
N SER A 57 -16.68 20.83 14.21
CA SER A 57 -15.73 20.38 15.24
C SER A 57 -15.62 21.32 16.45
N SER A 58 -16.19 22.51 16.35
CA SER A 58 -16.08 23.57 17.37
C SER A 58 -17.27 23.65 18.37
N ASN A 59 -18.30 22.81 18.23
CA ASN A 59 -19.44 22.86 19.09
C ASN A 59 -19.88 21.50 19.66
N PRO A 60 -19.26 21.03 20.76
CA PRO A 60 -19.57 19.73 21.37
C PRO A 60 -21.01 19.60 21.89
N ASN A 61 -21.73 20.71 22.06
CA ASN A 61 -23.09 20.75 22.63
C ASN A 61 -24.21 20.74 21.58
N ASN A 62 -23.93 20.90 20.29
CA ASN A 62 -24.92 20.73 19.25
C ASN A 62 -24.91 19.26 18.85
N GLY A 63 -25.99 18.53 19.12
CA GLY A 63 -26.18 17.11 18.82
C GLY A 63 -26.03 16.76 17.33
N GLY A 64 -24.93 17.24 16.70
CA GLY A 64 -24.53 16.91 15.34
C GLY A 64 -24.27 15.42 15.21
N THR A 65 -24.83 14.82 14.19
CA THR A 65 -24.57 13.42 13.88
C THR A 65 -23.10 13.24 13.46
N PRO A 66 -22.50 12.07 13.70
CA PRO A 66 -21.13 11.79 13.30
C PRO A 66 -20.85 11.99 11.79
N ASP A 67 -21.88 11.91 10.97
CA ASP A 67 -21.85 12.15 9.52
C ASP A 67 -21.51 13.62 9.14
N ASP A 68 -21.58 14.53 10.11
CA ASP A 68 -21.27 15.94 9.89
C ASP A 68 -19.77 16.26 9.94
N ILE A 69 -18.92 15.35 10.47
CA ILE A 69 -17.48 15.59 10.65
C ILE A 69 -16.73 15.47 9.32
N VAL A 70 -17.20 14.56 8.45
CA VAL A 70 -16.55 14.26 7.17
C VAL A 70 -17.54 14.49 6.04
N LYS A 71 -17.11 15.19 5.00
CA LYS A 71 -17.90 15.40 3.78
C LYS A 71 -17.17 14.91 2.56
N ASN A 72 -17.93 14.40 1.62
CA ASN A 72 -17.45 14.02 0.30
C ASN A 72 -18.02 14.98 -0.75
N MET A 73 -17.18 15.47 -1.65
CA MET A 73 -17.60 16.23 -2.81
C MET A 73 -17.05 15.58 -4.07
N THR A 74 -17.92 15.38 -5.06
CA THR A 74 -17.55 14.79 -6.34
C THR A 74 -17.77 15.80 -7.46
N ILE A 75 -16.78 16.01 -8.31
CA ILE A 75 -16.82 16.93 -9.45
C ILE A 75 -16.29 16.22 -10.70
N ASP A 76 -17.07 16.30 -11.76
CA ASP A 76 -16.66 15.90 -13.11
C ASP A 76 -16.00 17.09 -13.81
N SER A 77 -14.84 16.86 -14.45
CA SER A 77 -14.06 17.94 -15.08
C SER A 77 -13.13 17.39 -16.15
N GLN A 78 -12.62 18.29 -16.99
CA GLN A 78 -11.61 17.95 -17.99
C GLN A 78 -10.23 17.62 -17.38
N SER A 79 -9.94 18.14 -16.17
CA SER A 79 -8.68 17.91 -15.47
C SER A 79 -8.86 17.93 -13.96
N ILE A 80 -7.91 17.31 -13.24
CA ILE A 80 -7.90 17.32 -11.78
C ILE A 80 -7.76 18.74 -11.23
N SER A 81 -6.91 19.57 -11.86
CA SER A 81 -6.74 20.97 -11.47
C SER A 81 -8.05 21.74 -11.54
N SER A 82 -8.80 21.60 -12.65
CA SER A 82 -10.11 22.24 -12.82
C SER A 82 -11.15 21.72 -11.82
N ALA A 83 -11.15 20.42 -11.51
CA ALA A 83 -12.02 19.84 -10.50
C ALA A 83 -11.73 20.43 -9.10
N ILE A 84 -10.48 20.49 -8.69
CA ILE A 84 -10.06 21.07 -7.41
C ILE A 84 -10.41 22.57 -7.33
N GLN A 85 -10.23 23.31 -8.43
CA GLN A 85 -10.64 24.71 -8.50
C GLN A 85 -12.16 24.87 -8.38
N SER A 86 -12.95 23.97 -8.97
CA SER A 86 -14.41 23.96 -8.85
C SER A 86 -14.86 23.67 -7.42
N ILE A 87 -14.21 22.73 -6.73
CA ILE A 87 -14.43 22.46 -5.30
C ILE A 87 -14.18 23.74 -4.48
N SER A 88 -13.06 24.40 -4.74
CA SER A 88 -12.71 25.65 -4.06
C SER A 88 -13.77 26.75 -4.27
N LYS A 89 -14.25 26.90 -5.50
CA LYS A 89 -15.31 27.88 -5.82
C LYS A 89 -16.62 27.56 -5.11
N THR A 90 -17.02 26.27 -5.10
CA THR A 90 -18.29 25.85 -4.49
C THR A 90 -18.28 26.02 -2.98
N LEU A 91 -17.16 25.74 -2.32
CA LEU A 91 -17.05 25.78 -0.87
C LEU A 91 -16.53 27.14 -0.34
N GLY A 92 -16.06 28.03 -1.22
CA GLY A 92 -15.47 29.33 -0.83
C GLY A 92 -14.18 29.21 -0.03
N LYS A 93 -13.56 28.04 0.00
CA LYS A 93 -12.36 27.71 0.77
C LYS A 93 -11.31 27.02 -0.11
N LEU A 94 -10.03 27.13 0.22
CA LEU A 94 -8.95 26.52 -0.52
C LEU A 94 -8.63 25.10 0.01
N PRO A 95 -8.61 24.07 -0.85
CA PRO A 95 -8.21 22.73 -0.45
C PRO A 95 -6.73 22.69 -0.01
N MET A 96 -6.47 22.08 1.13
CA MET A 96 -5.15 21.83 1.70
C MET A 96 -4.83 20.34 1.57
N MET A 97 -3.95 20.00 0.64
CA MET A 97 -3.58 18.60 0.32
C MET A 97 -2.54 18.02 1.25
N SER A 98 -1.88 18.84 2.06
CA SER A 98 -0.79 18.41 2.96
C SER A 98 -1.25 17.44 4.06
N GLN A 99 -2.56 17.27 4.30
CA GLN A 99 -3.12 16.30 5.23
C GLN A 99 -3.69 15.06 4.52
N ASN A 100 -3.64 15.03 3.19
CA ASN A 100 -4.10 13.88 2.41
C ASN A 100 -3.39 12.59 2.87
N ARG A 101 -4.16 11.54 3.17
CA ARG A 101 -3.68 10.23 3.65
C ARG A 101 -3.60 9.21 2.54
N VAL A 102 -4.52 9.30 1.57
CA VAL A 102 -4.61 8.31 0.50
C VAL A 102 -5.09 8.92 -0.81
N ILE A 103 -4.47 8.50 -1.89
CA ILE A 103 -4.89 8.72 -3.27
C ILE A 103 -5.40 7.39 -3.81
N ILE A 104 -6.65 7.36 -4.27
CA ILE A 104 -7.28 6.16 -4.80
C ILE A 104 -7.56 6.36 -6.28
N PHE A 105 -7.12 5.44 -7.11
CA PHE A 105 -7.46 5.37 -8.53
C PHE A 105 -8.60 4.36 -8.72
N GLY A 106 -9.69 4.73 -9.38
CA GLY A 106 -10.71 3.79 -9.76
C GLY A 106 -10.18 2.75 -10.74
N ASN A 107 -10.82 1.58 -10.80
CA ASN A 107 -10.39 0.46 -11.66
C ASN A 107 -10.22 0.87 -13.12
N GLU A 108 -11.23 1.49 -13.70
CA GLU A 108 -11.20 1.92 -15.11
C GLU A 108 -10.19 3.05 -15.34
N ALA A 109 -10.02 3.96 -14.37
CA ALA A 109 -8.98 4.99 -14.44
C ALA A 109 -7.57 4.37 -14.41
N ALA A 110 -7.35 3.37 -13.58
CA ALA A 110 -6.08 2.65 -13.51
C ALA A 110 -5.77 1.90 -14.82
N LYS A 111 -6.78 1.27 -15.45
CA LYS A 111 -6.63 0.58 -16.75
C LYS A 111 -6.38 1.56 -17.90
N ALA A 112 -7.08 2.68 -17.93
CA ALA A 112 -6.94 3.67 -18.98
C ALA A 112 -5.61 4.43 -18.91
N GLY A 113 -5.05 4.58 -17.69
CA GLY A 113 -3.75 5.19 -17.43
C GLY A 113 -3.84 6.35 -16.44
N VAL A 114 -2.97 6.33 -15.42
CA VAL A 114 -2.95 7.31 -14.33
C VAL A 114 -1.93 8.44 -14.54
N GLY A 115 -1.24 8.47 -15.68
CA GLY A 115 -0.14 9.40 -15.94
C GLY A 115 -0.49 10.88 -15.72
N LYS A 116 -1.66 11.32 -16.18
CA LYS A 116 -2.13 12.70 -15.96
C LYS A 116 -2.35 13.01 -14.48
N ALA A 117 -2.84 12.03 -13.72
CA ALA A 117 -3.03 12.18 -12.29
C ALA A 117 -1.68 12.22 -11.56
N LEU A 118 -0.74 11.35 -11.95
CA LEU A 118 0.61 11.37 -11.38
C LEU A 118 1.30 12.71 -11.63
N ASP A 119 1.23 13.25 -12.86
CA ASP A 119 1.80 14.55 -13.19
C ASP A 119 1.21 15.69 -12.33
N TYR A 120 -0.11 15.69 -12.13
CA TYR A 120 -0.77 16.67 -11.25
C TYR A 120 -0.23 16.59 -9.82
N PHE A 121 -0.21 15.40 -9.21
CA PHE A 121 0.23 15.26 -7.83
C PHE A 121 1.72 15.49 -7.61
N VAL A 122 2.55 15.16 -8.59
CA VAL A 122 4.01 15.44 -8.55
C VAL A 122 4.30 16.94 -8.63
N ARG A 123 3.55 17.68 -9.45
CA ARG A 123 3.74 19.12 -9.61
C ARG A 123 3.11 19.95 -8.48
N ASN A 124 2.17 19.39 -7.76
CA ASN A 124 1.53 20.07 -6.64
C ASN A 124 2.37 19.90 -5.36
N SER A 125 3.07 20.97 -4.97
CA SER A 125 3.96 20.99 -3.80
C SER A 125 3.24 20.76 -2.45
N ASP A 126 1.92 21.00 -2.39
CA ASP A 126 1.13 20.76 -1.19
C ASP A 126 0.88 19.26 -0.94
N ASN A 127 1.08 18.41 -1.95
CA ASN A 127 0.87 16.99 -1.80
C ASN A 127 2.10 16.30 -1.17
N ARG A 128 1.89 15.48 -0.13
CA ARG A 128 2.99 14.72 0.48
C ARG A 128 3.40 13.56 -0.44
N ALA A 129 4.69 13.42 -0.66
CA ALA A 129 5.22 12.27 -1.42
C ALA A 129 4.99 10.91 -0.73
N THR A 130 4.77 10.93 0.59
CA THR A 130 4.56 9.75 1.44
C THR A 130 3.09 9.36 1.61
N VAL A 131 2.14 10.03 0.93
CA VAL A 131 0.73 9.63 0.90
C VAL A 131 0.60 8.22 0.34
N TYR A 132 -0.32 7.41 0.87
CA TYR A 132 -0.57 6.08 0.32
C TYR A 132 -1.28 6.17 -1.02
N ALA A 133 -0.96 5.25 -1.91
CA ALA A 133 -1.66 5.09 -3.18
C ALA A 133 -2.30 3.70 -3.26
N ALA A 134 -3.49 3.61 -3.84
CA ALA A 134 -4.23 2.37 -4.00
C ALA A 134 -5.09 2.40 -5.27
N VAL A 135 -5.53 1.24 -5.72
CA VAL A 135 -6.55 1.08 -6.76
C VAL A 135 -7.84 0.60 -6.09
N ALA A 136 -8.98 1.17 -6.44
CA ALA A 136 -10.27 0.65 -6.04
C ALA A 136 -10.63 -0.58 -6.90
N GLU A 137 -11.29 -1.59 -6.32
CA GLU A 137 -11.82 -2.73 -7.09
C GLU A 137 -12.83 -2.25 -8.15
N ASP A 138 -13.66 -1.27 -7.80
CA ASP A 138 -14.61 -0.58 -8.70
C ASP A 138 -14.22 0.89 -8.87
N THR A 139 -14.94 1.81 -8.22
CA THR A 139 -14.70 3.25 -8.29
C THR A 139 -14.09 3.79 -7.00
N ALA A 140 -13.18 4.75 -7.15
CA ALA A 140 -12.60 5.44 -6.01
C ALA A 140 -13.67 6.20 -5.20
N GLY A 141 -14.67 6.75 -5.89
CA GLY A 141 -15.79 7.43 -5.24
C GLY A 141 -16.62 6.52 -4.33
N GLN A 142 -16.82 5.24 -4.67
CA GLN A 142 -17.51 4.26 -3.81
C GLN A 142 -16.73 4.01 -2.52
N ILE A 143 -15.40 3.82 -2.64
CA ILE A 143 -14.53 3.60 -1.48
C ILE A 143 -14.63 4.77 -0.49
N LEU A 144 -14.56 6.02 -0.99
CA LEU A 144 -14.59 7.20 -0.12
C LEU A 144 -15.95 7.51 0.48
N ARG A 145 -17.04 7.07 -0.17
CA ARG A 145 -18.41 7.26 0.33
C ARG A 145 -18.93 6.12 1.17
N ALA A 146 -18.14 5.04 1.36
CA ALA A 146 -18.57 3.89 2.13
C ALA A 146 -18.81 4.27 3.60
N GLU A 147 -19.97 3.86 4.15
CA GLU A 147 -20.34 4.06 5.54
C GLU A 147 -19.61 3.03 6.42
N MET A 148 -18.45 3.40 6.97
CA MET A 148 -17.58 2.52 7.76
C MET A 148 -17.90 2.51 9.25
N GLY A 149 -19.05 3.04 9.65
CA GLY A 149 -19.52 3.14 11.03
C GLY A 149 -19.57 4.57 11.56
N GLN A 150 -20.19 4.72 12.74
CA GLN A 150 -20.35 6.03 13.37
C GLN A 150 -18.99 6.59 13.80
N ARG A 151 -18.75 7.89 13.54
CA ARG A 151 -17.53 8.63 13.87
C ARG A 151 -16.25 8.08 13.21
N VAL A 152 -16.38 7.26 12.19
CA VAL A 152 -15.24 6.74 11.43
C VAL A 152 -14.95 7.67 10.24
N ILE A 153 -13.70 8.06 10.09
CA ILE A 153 -13.22 8.81 8.93
C ILE A 153 -12.71 7.76 7.91
N PRO A 154 -13.41 7.53 6.78
CA PRO A 154 -13.01 6.52 5.81
C PRO A 154 -11.55 6.63 5.37
N ALA A 155 -11.06 7.83 5.11
CA ALA A 155 -9.65 8.05 4.76
C ALA A 155 -8.68 7.54 5.83
N LYS A 156 -9.03 7.67 7.11
CA LYS A 156 -8.21 7.18 8.23
C LYS A 156 -8.22 5.65 8.29
N GLU A 157 -9.39 5.02 8.14
CA GLU A 157 -9.48 3.55 8.10
C GLU A 157 -8.74 2.96 6.90
N LEU A 158 -8.86 3.56 5.73
CA LEU A 158 -8.09 3.20 4.54
C LEU A 158 -6.58 3.32 4.81
N SER A 159 -6.14 4.40 5.41
CA SER A 159 -4.74 4.59 5.79
C SER A 159 -4.28 3.54 6.82
N ASN A 160 -5.13 3.16 7.79
CA ASN A 160 -4.84 2.12 8.76
C ASN A 160 -4.68 0.75 8.09
N VAL A 161 -5.61 0.38 7.20
CA VAL A 161 -5.54 -0.88 6.43
C VAL A 161 -4.30 -0.91 5.56
N LEU A 162 -3.97 0.16 4.85
CA LEU A 162 -2.77 0.24 4.03
C LEU A 162 -1.48 0.16 4.87
N SER A 163 -1.41 0.88 5.99
CA SER A 163 -0.25 0.86 6.89
C SER A 163 -0.12 -0.43 7.70
N SER A 164 -1.14 -1.30 7.69
CA SER A 164 -1.11 -2.58 8.40
C SER A 164 -0.04 -3.55 7.88
N SER A 165 0.49 -3.32 6.67
CA SER A 165 1.64 -4.04 6.12
C SER A 165 2.84 -4.09 7.08
N LYS A 166 2.96 -3.10 7.98
CA LYS A 166 3.98 -3.07 9.05
C LYS A 166 3.81 -4.21 10.05
N TYR A 167 2.59 -4.74 10.20
CA TYR A 167 2.23 -5.78 11.16
C TYR A 167 1.84 -7.09 10.48
N ASN A 168 1.44 -7.03 9.22
CA ASN A 168 1.09 -8.21 8.43
C ASN A 168 1.46 -7.95 6.96
N SER A 169 1.97 -8.93 6.27
CA SER A 169 2.39 -8.80 4.87
C SER A 169 1.30 -9.27 3.91
N VAL A 170 0.06 -8.86 4.16
CA VAL A 170 -1.08 -9.13 3.26
C VAL A 170 -1.40 -7.93 2.36
N THR A 171 -0.82 -6.75 2.65
CA THR A 171 -1.07 -5.53 1.89
C THR A 171 0.18 -5.14 1.10
N ALA A 172 0.04 -5.04 -0.22
CA ALA A 172 1.09 -4.55 -1.11
C ALA A 172 1.22 -3.03 -1.02
N GLU A 173 1.48 -2.51 0.19
CA GLU A 173 1.57 -1.09 0.49
C GLU A 173 2.59 -0.39 -0.40
N ARG A 174 2.21 0.79 -0.90
CA ARG A 174 3.11 1.71 -1.59
C ARG A 174 2.79 3.15 -1.23
N ALA A 175 3.82 3.89 -0.87
CA ALA A 175 3.76 5.35 -0.86
C ALA A 175 3.73 5.86 -2.30
N PHE A 176 3.12 7.02 -2.51
CA PHE A 176 2.95 7.63 -3.83
C PHE A 176 4.28 7.79 -4.59
N TYR A 177 5.34 8.25 -3.90
CA TYR A 177 6.66 8.40 -4.53
C TYR A 177 7.25 7.07 -5.02
N GLN A 178 7.02 5.96 -4.31
CA GLN A 178 7.48 4.64 -4.72
C GLN A 178 6.75 4.18 -5.98
N PHE A 179 5.44 4.45 -6.05
CA PHE A 179 4.64 4.16 -7.22
C PHE A 179 5.09 4.98 -8.44
N VAL A 180 5.26 6.30 -8.28
CA VAL A 180 5.77 7.18 -9.36
C VAL A 180 7.12 6.68 -9.87
N ASN A 181 8.05 6.34 -8.99
CA ASN A 181 9.36 5.80 -9.39
C ASN A 181 9.27 4.45 -10.12
N GLY A 182 8.27 3.64 -9.79
CA GLY A 182 8.01 2.39 -10.50
C GLY A 182 7.41 2.62 -11.89
N VAL A 183 6.45 3.53 -12.02
CA VAL A 183 5.79 3.88 -13.29
C VAL A 183 6.76 4.51 -14.29
N THR A 184 7.71 5.33 -13.82
CA THR A 184 8.73 5.96 -14.70
C THR A 184 9.87 5.02 -15.08
N GLY A 185 9.94 3.83 -14.48
CA GLY A 185 10.92 2.80 -14.84
C GLY A 185 10.63 2.21 -16.23
N LYS A 186 11.67 2.03 -17.05
CA LYS A 186 11.53 1.51 -18.43
C LYS A 186 11.12 0.04 -18.48
N THR A 187 11.58 -0.77 -17.54
CA THR A 187 11.50 -2.23 -17.55
C THR A 187 10.82 -2.83 -16.32
N SER A 188 10.88 -2.13 -15.17
CA SER A 188 10.20 -2.55 -13.94
C SER A 188 8.70 -2.26 -14.00
N SER A 189 7.92 -3.11 -13.34
CA SER A 189 6.47 -2.93 -13.21
C SER A 189 6.14 -2.36 -11.84
N ALA A 190 5.48 -1.20 -11.82
CA ALA A 190 4.93 -0.66 -10.59
C ALA A 190 3.75 -1.51 -10.10
N PHE A 191 3.45 -1.44 -8.80
CA PHE A 191 2.25 -2.04 -8.26
C PHE A 191 1.62 -1.20 -7.16
N LEU A 192 0.32 -1.38 -6.98
CA LEU A 192 -0.48 -0.78 -5.91
C LEU A 192 -1.40 -1.84 -5.28
N PRO A 193 -1.75 -1.75 -4.00
CA PRO A 193 -2.78 -2.58 -3.40
C PRO A 193 -4.14 -2.28 -4.04
N ILE A 194 -4.98 -3.32 -4.19
CA ILE A 194 -6.39 -3.18 -4.58
C ILE A 194 -7.23 -3.17 -3.31
N ILE A 195 -8.11 -2.18 -3.19
CA ILE A 195 -9.05 -2.03 -2.08
C ILE A 195 -10.47 -2.24 -2.57
N ALA A 196 -11.22 -3.04 -1.83
CA ALA A 196 -12.65 -3.23 -1.96
C ALA A 196 -13.37 -2.82 -0.67
N ILE A 197 -14.69 -2.69 -0.74
CA ILE A 197 -15.55 -2.50 0.41
C ILE A 197 -16.39 -3.76 0.62
N GLU A 198 -16.25 -4.39 1.77
CA GLU A 198 -17.14 -5.46 2.22
C GLU A 198 -18.22 -4.91 3.15
N GLN A 199 -19.47 -5.32 2.92
CA GLN A 199 -20.56 -5.09 3.86
C GLN A 199 -20.46 -6.14 4.96
N ASN A 200 -20.59 -5.74 6.21
CA ASN A 200 -20.72 -6.72 7.30
C ASN A 200 -22.03 -7.47 7.11
N GLU A 201 -21.97 -8.81 7.14
CA GLU A 201 -23.18 -9.63 7.14
C GLU A 201 -24.06 -9.26 8.34
N LYS A 202 -25.36 -9.14 8.12
CA LYS A 202 -26.33 -8.91 9.19
C LYS A 202 -26.20 -10.04 10.20
N ASN A 203 -25.74 -9.74 11.41
CA ASN A 203 -25.96 -10.66 12.50
C ASN A 203 -27.45 -10.68 12.80
N ASP A 204 -28.13 -11.76 12.40
CA ASP A 204 -29.55 -12.05 12.67
C ASP A 204 -29.91 -12.18 14.16
N ASN A 205 -28.94 -11.97 15.04
CA ASN A 205 -29.17 -11.90 16.48
C ASN A 205 -29.69 -10.50 16.83
N GLY A 206 -31.02 -10.40 16.82
CA GLY A 206 -31.81 -9.22 17.08
C GLY A 206 -31.47 -8.49 18.38
N GLY A 207 -30.42 -7.69 18.36
CA GLY A 207 -30.19 -6.62 19.29
C GLY A 207 -30.88 -5.38 18.75
N GLU A 208 -31.79 -4.78 19.51
CA GLU A 208 -32.50 -3.51 19.24
C GLU A 208 -31.56 -2.28 19.14
N ASP A 209 -30.25 -2.44 19.13
CA ASP A 209 -29.30 -1.38 18.83
C ASP A 209 -29.22 -1.22 17.31
N GLY A 210 -29.91 -0.21 16.78
CA GLY A 210 -29.99 0.16 15.35
C GLY A 210 -28.63 0.52 14.74
N ARG A 211 -27.62 -0.38 14.87
CA ARG A 211 -26.34 -0.28 14.19
C ARG A 211 -26.56 -0.58 12.72
N LYS A 212 -26.58 0.47 11.92
CA LYS A 212 -26.45 0.34 10.46
C LYS A 212 -25.26 -0.58 10.17
N ASP A 213 -25.46 -1.54 9.24
CA ASP A 213 -24.42 -2.41 8.73
C ASP A 213 -23.22 -1.55 8.32
N SER A 214 -22.12 -1.65 9.06
CA SER A 214 -20.92 -0.87 8.78
C SER A 214 -20.09 -1.60 7.73
N ALA A 215 -19.78 -0.92 6.65
CA ALA A 215 -18.86 -1.39 5.63
C ALA A 215 -17.41 -1.37 6.17
N ARG A 216 -16.55 -2.24 5.65
CA ARG A 216 -15.12 -2.24 5.98
C ARG A 216 -14.26 -2.31 4.72
N PRO A 217 -13.12 -1.59 4.68
CA PRO A 217 -12.17 -1.73 3.60
C PRO A 217 -11.39 -3.04 3.74
N VAL A 218 -11.22 -3.74 2.63
CA VAL A 218 -10.44 -4.98 2.53
C VAL A 218 -9.46 -4.91 1.37
N VAL A 219 -8.36 -5.66 1.46
CA VAL A 219 -7.36 -5.77 0.39
C VAL A 219 -7.63 -7.02 -0.45
N ARG A 220 -7.59 -6.87 -1.78
CA ARG A 220 -7.92 -7.92 -2.76
C ARG A 220 -6.75 -8.33 -3.66
N GLY A 221 -5.53 -8.00 -3.29
CA GLY A 221 -4.33 -8.31 -4.07
C GLY A 221 -3.57 -7.06 -4.49
N ALA A 222 -2.83 -7.17 -5.60
CA ALA A 222 -2.03 -6.08 -6.12
C ALA A 222 -2.29 -5.84 -7.60
N ALA A 223 -2.58 -4.60 -7.96
CA ALA A 223 -2.64 -4.11 -9.33
C ALA A 223 -1.23 -3.96 -9.87
N LEU A 224 -0.90 -4.60 -10.98
CA LEU A 224 0.38 -4.51 -11.67
C LEU A 224 0.27 -3.57 -12.87
N PHE A 225 1.21 -2.65 -12.97
CA PHE A 225 1.22 -1.61 -14.00
C PHE A 225 2.28 -1.85 -15.06
N ASN A 226 1.98 -1.42 -16.26
CA ASN A 226 2.91 -1.27 -17.37
C ASN A 226 2.98 0.23 -17.71
N GLY A 227 4.09 0.88 -17.34
CA GLY A 227 4.08 2.33 -17.30
C GLY A 227 2.96 2.82 -16.38
N ASP A 228 2.08 3.68 -16.86
CA ASP A 228 0.99 4.28 -16.10
C ASP A 228 -0.36 3.52 -16.17
N LYS A 229 -0.41 2.35 -16.87
CA LYS A 229 -1.63 1.56 -17.06
C LYS A 229 -1.62 0.28 -16.26
N MET A 230 -2.67 0.01 -15.52
CA MET A 230 -2.91 -1.28 -14.90
C MET A 230 -3.27 -2.31 -15.97
N GLU A 231 -2.50 -3.39 -16.04
CA GLU A 231 -2.75 -4.48 -17.01
C GLU A 231 -3.14 -5.79 -16.35
N ASN A 232 -2.65 -6.06 -15.14
CA ASN A 232 -2.86 -7.34 -14.47
C ASN A 232 -3.18 -7.14 -13.00
N VAL A 233 -3.79 -8.16 -12.40
CA VAL A 233 -4.04 -8.28 -10.97
C VAL A 233 -3.33 -9.50 -10.43
N LEU A 234 -2.42 -9.28 -9.47
CA LEU A 234 -1.80 -10.35 -8.72
C LEU A 234 -2.73 -10.74 -7.57
N PRO A 235 -3.16 -12.03 -7.48
CA PRO A 235 -4.04 -12.49 -6.42
C PRO A 235 -3.48 -12.26 -5.03
N GLN A 236 -4.37 -12.14 -4.04
CA GLN A 236 -4.03 -11.87 -2.64
C GLN A 236 -3.02 -12.89 -2.07
N ASP A 237 -3.17 -14.17 -2.39
CA ASP A 237 -2.29 -15.24 -1.91
C ASP A 237 -0.84 -15.13 -2.41
N ASN A 238 -0.61 -14.38 -3.49
CA ASN A 238 0.73 -14.14 -4.03
C ASN A 238 1.40 -12.88 -3.44
N VAL A 239 0.65 -12.02 -2.73
CA VAL A 239 1.19 -10.77 -2.16
C VAL A 239 2.33 -11.01 -1.16
N PRO A 240 2.27 -11.98 -0.23
CA PRO A 240 3.39 -12.26 0.67
C PRO A 240 4.69 -12.58 -0.09
N ALA A 241 4.64 -13.38 -1.16
CA ALA A 241 5.82 -13.69 -1.97
C ALA A 241 6.33 -12.46 -2.73
N LEU A 242 5.43 -11.61 -3.28
CA LEU A 242 5.80 -10.33 -3.86
C LEU A 242 6.61 -9.48 -2.88
N LEU A 243 6.10 -9.36 -1.63
CA LEU A 243 6.77 -8.58 -0.59
C LEU A 243 8.09 -9.20 -0.15
N MET A 244 8.19 -10.54 -0.06
CA MET A 244 9.46 -11.25 0.22
C MET A 244 10.49 -10.94 -0.85
N LEU A 245 10.14 -11.02 -2.12
CA LEU A 245 11.04 -10.76 -3.25
C LEU A 245 11.49 -9.29 -3.31
N CYS A 246 10.65 -8.36 -2.87
CA CYS A 246 10.97 -6.94 -2.73
C CYS A 246 11.75 -6.59 -1.45
N ASN A 247 11.91 -7.53 -0.49
CA ASN A 247 12.39 -7.29 0.89
C ASN A 247 11.52 -6.32 1.70
N ASP A 248 10.22 -6.27 1.42
CA ASP A 248 9.20 -5.46 2.11
C ASP A 248 8.31 -6.34 3.03
N PHE A 249 8.61 -7.62 3.16
CA PHE A 249 7.90 -8.54 4.04
C PHE A 249 8.29 -8.31 5.51
N ASN A 250 7.30 -8.06 6.36
CA ASN A 250 7.50 -7.86 7.81
C ASN A 250 7.03 -9.08 8.61
N ASN A 251 5.72 -9.32 8.63
CA ASN A 251 5.09 -10.42 9.35
C ASN A 251 4.03 -11.07 8.47
N GLY A 252 3.72 -12.35 8.70
CA GLY A 252 2.61 -12.99 8.00
C GLY A 252 2.30 -14.36 8.60
N SER A 253 1.02 -14.67 8.69
CA SER A 253 0.58 -16.02 9.09
C SER A 253 0.62 -16.94 7.88
N LEU A 254 1.06 -18.17 8.10
CA LEU A 254 1.09 -19.25 7.11
C LEU A 254 0.62 -20.54 7.78
N THR A 255 -0.18 -21.33 7.08
CA THR A 255 -0.50 -22.69 7.51
C THR A 255 0.33 -23.69 6.70
N ALA A 256 1.18 -24.44 7.38
CA ALA A 256 1.87 -25.58 6.79
C ALA A 256 1.03 -26.85 6.96
N VAL A 257 1.13 -27.75 6.00
CA VAL A 257 0.51 -29.08 6.06
C VAL A 257 1.64 -30.10 6.05
N LEU A 258 1.71 -30.89 7.11
CA LEU A 258 2.68 -31.98 7.23
C LEU A 258 2.25 -33.18 6.37
N ASP A 259 3.15 -34.12 6.15
CA ASP A 259 2.89 -35.30 5.30
C ASP A 259 1.79 -36.22 5.87
N ASP A 260 1.54 -36.16 7.17
CA ASP A 260 0.46 -36.88 7.84
C ASP A 260 -0.90 -36.14 7.85
N GLY A 261 -0.97 -34.99 7.15
CA GLY A 261 -2.15 -34.14 7.07
C GLY A 261 -2.32 -33.18 8.24
N THR A 262 -1.45 -33.17 9.23
CA THR A 262 -1.49 -32.22 10.35
C THR A 262 -1.29 -30.80 9.82
N ARG A 263 -2.17 -29.88 10.24
CA ARG A 263 -2.06 -28.45 9.93
C ARG A 263 -1.39 -27.73 11.08
N VAL A 264 -0.39 -26.92 10.74
CA VAL A 264 0.37 -26.13 11.71
C VAL A 264 0.28 -24.67 11.33
N GLY A 265 -0.30 -23.85 12.19
CA GLY A 265 -0.32 -22.40 12.05
C GLY A 265 1.02 -21.83 12.49
N VAL A 266 1.58 -20.95 11.68
CA VAL A 266 2.90 -20.36 11.91
C VAL A 266 2.87 -18.87 11.64
N LEU A 267 3.53 -18.10 12.48
CA LEU A 267 3.80 -16.69 12.25
C LEU A 267 5.22 -16.54 11.72
N LEU A 268 5.36 -16.15 10.45
CA LEU A 268 6.64 -15.69 9.90
C LEU A 268 6.91 -14.29 10.41
N THR A 269 7.94 -14.11 11.22
CA THR A 269 8.25 -12.84 11.88
C THR A 269 9.32 -12.01 11.17
N LYS A 270 10.08 -12.63 10.30
CA LYS A 270 11.09 -11.99 9.44
C LYS A 270 11.26 -12.76 8.15
N SER A 271 11.52 -12.03 7.08
CA SER A 271 12.02 -12.60 5.83
C SER A 271 13.15 -11.71 5.30
N LYS A 272 14.20 -12.33 4.77
CA LYS A 272 15.31 -11.64 4.11
C LYS A 272 15.64 -12.38 2.83
N THR A 273 15.46 -11.68 1.71
CA THR A 273 15.74 -12.23 0.38
C THR A 273 17.06 -11.70 -0.15
N LYS A 274 17.93 -12.62 -0.58
CA LYS A 274 19.16 -12.34 -1.32
C LYS A 274 18.99 -12.89 -2.72
N ILE A 275 19.29 -12.09 -3.73
CA ILE A 275 19.19 -12.49 -5.13
C ILE A 275 20.54 -12.27 -5.79
N LYS A 276 21.22 -13.35 -6.12
CA LYS A 276 22.42 -13.31 -6.96
C LYS A 276 21.97 -13.32 -8.42
N THR A 277 22.56 -12.44 -9.21
CA THR A 277 22.18 -12.24 -10.60
C THR A 277 23.39 -12.42 -11.47
N SER A 278 23.24 -13.18 -12.55
CA SER A 278 24.25 -13.32 -13.60
C SER A 278 23.57 -13.36 -14.97
N VAL A 279 24.31 -13.02 -16.01
CA VAL A 279 23.89 -13.22 -17.40
C VAL A 279 24.77 -14.30 -17.99
N LYS A 280 24.17 -15.40 -18.44
CA LYS A 280 24.89 -16.53 -19.03
C LYS A 280 24.25 -16.90 -20.37
N ASN A 281 25.05 -17.05 -21.42
CA ASN A 281 24.58 -17.42 -22.76
C ASN A 281 23.43 -16.53 -23.26
N GLY A 282 23.48 -15.22 -22.97
CA GLY A 282 22.45 -14.28 -23.38
C GLY A 282 21.12 -14.40 -22.60
N CYS A 283 21.11 -15.07 -21.43
CA CYS A 283 19.94 -15.18 -20.58
C CYS A 283 20.25 -14.77 -19.14
N PRO A 284 19.42 -13.93 -18.50
CA PRO A 284 19.53 -13.66 -17.07
C PRO A 284 19.23 -14.91 -16.23
N SER A 285 20.01 -15.06 -15.17
CA SER A 285 19.83 -16.13 -14.18
C SER A 285 19.82 -15.54 -12.80
N PHE A 286 18.86 -15.96 -11.96
CA PHE A 286 18.66 -15.48 -10.61
C PHE A 286 18.70 -16.63 -9.61
N ASP A 287 19.64 -16.59 -8.66
CA ASP A 287 19.65 -17.48 -7.51
C ASP A 287 19.01 -16.73 -6.32
N ILE A 288 17.77 -17.09 -6.01
CA ILE A 288 16.93 -16.47 -4.96
C ILE A 288 17.10 -17.29 -3.69
N SER A 289 17.64 -16.67 -2.63
CA SER A 289 17.75 -17.27 -1.30
C SER A 289 16.91 -16.48 -0.32
N VAL A 290 15.96 -17.12 0.33
CA VAL A 290 15.04 -16.52 1.29
C VAL A 290 15.26 -17.15 2.66
N ASP A 291 15.73 -16.33 3.60
CA ASP A 291 15.93 -16.70 4.99
C ASP A 291 14.72 -16.21 5.81
N CYS A 292 13.95 -17.11 6.41
CA CYS A 292 12.77 -16.80 7.23
C CYS A 292 12.98 -17.16 8.69
N VAL A 293 12.33 -16.43 9.59
CA VAL A 293 12.18 -16.78 11.00
C VAL A 293 10.71 -17.01 11.29
N ALA A 294 10.38 -18.15 11.92
CA ALA A 294 9.03 -18.59 12.16
C ALA A 294 8.80 -18.95 13.64
N ASP A 295 7.62 -18.61 14.14
CA ASP A 295 7.11 -19.04 15.42
C ASP A 295 5.87 -19.93 15.19
N CYS A 296 5.81 -21.11 15.76
CA CYS A 296 4.63 -21.98 15.73
C CYS A 296 3.58 -21.39 16.66
N THR A 297 2.36 -21.19 16.16
CA THR A 297 1.26 -20.54 16.91
C THR A 297 0.17 -21.54 17.29
N GLU A 298 -0.09 -22.54 16.44
CA GLU A 298 -1.13 -23.55 16.68
C GLU A 298 -0.84 -24.83 15.89
N THR A 299 -1.45 -25.94 16.33
CA THR A 299 -1.46 -27.20 15.59
C THR A 299 -2.84 -27.85 15.67
N SER A 300 -3.27 -28.52 14.59
CA SER A 300 -4.55 -29.25 14.57
C SER A 300 -4.58 -30.50 15.42
N LYS A 301 -3.43 -30.98 15.89
CA LYS A 301 -3.33 -32.06 16.89
C LYS A 301 -3.22 -31.45 18.28
N ILE A 302 -4.03 -31.94 19.23
CA ILE A 302 -3.90 -31.57 20.66
C ILE A 302 -2.52 -32.06 21.12
N MET A 303 -1.75 -31.16 21.73
CA MET A 303 -0.36 -31.39 22.13
C MET A 303 -0.25 -32.36 23.32
N ASN A 304 -0.58 -33.62 23.12
CA ASN A 304 -0.20 -34.70 24.06
C ASN A 304 1.15 -35.33 23.70
N GLU A 305 1.72 -35.00 22.55
CA GLU A 305 3.05 -35.44 22.14
C GLU A 305 4.03 -34.28 22.30
N ALA A 306 5.08 -34.51 23.06
CA ALA A 306 6.14 -33.54 23.26
C ALA A 306 6.63 -33.01 21.91
N PHE A 307 6.88 -31.71 21.82
CA PHE A 307 7.48 -31.06 20.64
C PHE A 307 8.90 -31.60 20.46
N THR A 308 9.03 -32.69 19.75
CA THR A 308 10.33 -33.38 19.54
C THR A 308 11.13 -32.63 18.45
N PRO A 309 12.46 -32.79 18.45
CA PRO A 309 13.30 -32.28 17.36
C PRO A 309 12.86 -32.76 15.96
N GLU A 310 12.33 -33.97 15.88
CA GLU A 310 11.79 -34.54 14.63
C GLU A 310 10.53 -33.78 14.16
N VAL A 311 9.59 -33.49 15.05
CA VAL A 311 8.39 -32.69 14.75
C VAL A 311 8.79 -31.30 14.30
N ALA A 312 9.78 -30.66 14.95
CA ALA A 312 10.30 -29.37 14.56
C ALA A 312 10.90 -29.37 13.14
N GLU A 313 11.66 -30.40 12.78
CA GLU A 313 12.26 -30.52 11.45
C GLU A 313 11.20 -30.79 10.36
N ASN A 314 10.16 -31.58 10.67
CA ASN A 314 9.03 -31.80 9.77
C ASN A 314 8.26 -30.50 9.51
N ILE A 315 7.99 -29.70 10.55
CA ILE A 315 7.35 -28.38 10.41
C ILE A 315 8.22 -27.46 9.55
N LYS A 316 9.51 -27.39 9.83
CA LYS A 316 10.47 -26.56 9.07
C LYS A 316 10.46 -26.95 7.59
N THR A 317 10.58 -28.24 7.27
CA THR A 317 10.57 -28.75 5.89
C THR A 317 9.26 -28.41 5.17
N ALA A 318 8.12 -28.58 5.83
CA ALA A 318 6.81 -28.22 5.27
C ALA A 318 6.70 -26.72 5.00
N LEU A 319 7.21 -25.87 5.90
CA LEU A 319 7.24 -24.42 5.72
C LEU A 319 8.14 -24.00 4.56
N GLU A 320 9.36 -24.55 4.47
CA GLU A 320 10.29 -24.29 3.37
C GLU A 320 9.66 -24.63 2.01
N LYS A 321 8.96 -25.77 1.94
CA LYS A 321 8.21 -26.21 0.75
C LYS A 321 7.06 -25.26 0.42
N ALA A 322 6.27 -24.84 1.41
CA ALA A 322 5.14 -23.94 1.22
C ALA A 322 5.58 -22.53 0.75
N VAL A 323 6.59 -21.94 1.40
CA VAL A 323 7.13 -20.64 1.03
C VAL A 323 7.77 -20.70 -0.36
N ARG A 324 8.56 -21.74 -0.65
CA ARG A 324 9.16 -21.94 -1.97
C ARG A 324 8.09 -22.02 -3.04
N LYS A 325 7.03 -22.82 -2.83
CA LYS A 325 5.93 -22.95 -3.77
C LYS A 325 5.26 -21.60 -4.05
N ASN A 326 4.96 -20.83 -3.01
CA ASN A 326 4.34 -19.51 -3.15
C ASN A 326 5.22 -18.54 -3.96
N ILE A 327 6.54 -18.54 -3.73
CA ILE A 327 7.51 -17.75 -4.50
C ILE A 327 7.55 -18.20 -5.95
N ASP A 328 7.68 -19.51 -6.21
CA ASP A 328 7.72 -20.08 -7.57
C ASP A 328 6.44 -19.72 -8.34
N ASP A 329 5.27 -19.93 -7.74
CA ASP A 329 3.97 -19.63 -8.35
C ASP A 329 3.86 -18.12 -8.68
N THR A 330 4.35 -17.25 -7.77
CA THR A 330 4.34 -15.80 -7.96
C THR A 330 5.27 -15.35 -9.08
N VAL A 331 6.51 -15.87 -9.12
CA VAL A 331 7.48 -15.54 -10.19
C VAL A 331 6.98 -16.02 -11.53
N LYS A 332 6.47 -17.27 -11.61
CA LYS A 332 5.90 -17.83 -12.86
C LYS A 332 4.74 -16.98 -13.35
N LYS A 333 3.80 -16.63 -12.47
CA LYS A 333 2.66 -15.78 -12.81
C LYS A 333 3.10 -14.42 -13.32
N CYS A 334 4.05 -13.76 -12.66
CA CYS A 334 4.54 -12.46 -13.09
C CYS A 334 5.33 -12.53 -14.39
N PHE A 335 6.24 -13.49 -14.57
CA PHE A 335 7.13 -13.54 -15.72
C PHE A 335 6.48 -14.21 -16.94
N ALA A 336 5.87 -15.39 -16.76
CA ALA A 336 5.37 -16.17 -17.88
C ALA A 336 3.95 -15.75 -18.31
N GLU A 337 3.04 -15.47 -17.34
CA GLU A 337 1.66 -15.12 -17.67
C GLU A 337 1.49 -13.62 -17.91
N PHE A 338 2.03 -12.77 -17.02
CA PHE A 338 1.80 -11.33 -17.05
C PHE A 338 2.88 -10.55 -17.81
N ASN A 339 4.05 -11.13 -18.02
CA ASN A 339 5.22 -10.45 -18.59
C ASN A 339 5.59 -9.16 -17.83
N LYS A 340 5.61 -9.25 -16.49
CA LYS A 340 5.85 -8.14 -15.55
C LYS A 340 6.99 -8.46 -14.61
N ASP A 341 7.77 -7.43 -14.27
CA ASP A 341 8.82 -7.47 -13.24
C ASP A 341 8.50 -6.51 -12.10
N PRO A 342 7.63 -6.89 -11.14
CA PRO A 342 7.37 -6.06 -9.97
C PRO A 342 8.47 -6.16 -8.89
N PHE A 343 9.45 -7.06 -9.07
CA PHE A 343 10.48 -7.37 -8.08
C PHE A 343 11.76 -6.53 -8.27
N GLY A 344 11.87 -5.81 -9.39
CA GLY A 344 13.05 -5.01 -9.77
C GLY A 344 14.25 -5.87 -10.17
N PHE A 345 14.01 -7.00 -10.82
CA PHE A 345 15.06 -7.87 -11.37
C PHE A 345 15.80 -7.18 -12.52
N ASP A 346 15.12 -6.34 -13.27
CA ASP A 346 15.69 -5.47 -14.29
C ASP A 346 16.86 -4.63 -13.73
N LYS A 347 16.69 -4.01 -12.57
CA LYS A 347 17.74 -3.22 -11.92
C LYS A 347 18.91 -4.07 -11.47
N ARG A 348 18.67 -5.35 -11.14
CA ARG A 348 19.71 -6.31 -10.79
C ARG A 348 20.51 -6.74 -12.01
N VAL A 349 19.82 -7.02 -13.13
CA VAL A 349 20.49 -7.31 -14.40
C VAL A 349 21.33 -6.12 -14.87
N LYS A 350 20.78 -4.91 -14.79
CA LYS A 350 21.52 -3.68 -15.13
C LYS A 350 22.82 -3.51 -14.30
N ARG A 351 22.81 -3.96 -13.04
CA ARG A 351 24.00 -3.91 -12.18
C ARG A 351 24.99 -5.02 -12.47
N ALA A 352 24.50 -6.21 -12.85
CA ALA A 352 25.32 -7.37 -13.16
C ALA A 352 25.95 -7.27 -14.55
N ASP A 353 25.21 -6.77 -15.53
CA ASP A 353 25.64 -6.60 -16.92
C ASP A 353 24.89 -5.42 -17.54
N ALA A 354 25.53 -4.25 -17.53
CA ALA A 354 24.92 -3.02 -18.05
C ALA A 354 24.86 -2.98 -19.59
N GLU A 355 25.73 -3.72 -20.27
CA GLU A 355 25.76 -3.81 -21.73
C GLU A 355 24.60 -4.67 -22.23
N TYR A 356 24.43 -5.85 -21.68
CA TYR A 356 23.28 -6.71 -21.93
C TYR A 356 21.97 -5.98 -21.66
N TYR A 357 21.85 -5.30 -20.50
CA TYR A 357 20.63 -4.57 -20.17
C TYR A 357 20.31 -3.47 -21.21
N ARG A 358 21.31 -2.73 -21.69
CA ARG A 358 21.10 -1.71 -22.74
C ARG A 358 20.63 -2.31 -24.05
N ALA A 359 21.19 -3.46 -24.43
CA ALA A 359 20.82 -4.15 -25.65
C ALA A 359 19.39 -4.71 -25.62
N GLU A 360 18.97 -5.27 -24.46
CA GLU A 360 17.73 -6.04 -24.35
C GLU A 360 16.58 -5.27 -23.64
N SER A 361 16.82 -4.06 -23.15
CA SER A 361 15.80 -3.32 -22.37
C SER A 361 14.51 -3.03 -23.13
N ASP A 362 14.57 -2.93 -24.48
CA ASP A 362 13.39 -2.74 -25.32
C ASP A 362 12.57 -4.03 -25.51
N ASN A 363 13.24 -5.19 -25.37
CA ASN A 363 12.65 -6.52 -25.48
C ASN A 363 12.45 -7.21 -24.13
N TRP A 364 12.35 -6.42 -23.03
CA TRP A 364 12.37 -6.94 -21.66
C TRP A 364 11.31 -8.01 -21.38
N LYS A 365 10.12 -7.92 -21.99
CA LYS A 365 9.07 -8.93 -21.88
C LYS A 365 9.57 -10.32 -22.37
N SER A 366 10.30 -10.36 -23.47
CA SER A 366 10.89 -11.57 -24.03
C SER A 366 12.03 -12.11 -23.15
N VAL A 367 12.77 -11.19 -22.50
CA VAL A 367 13.83 -11.55 -21.54
C VAL A 367 13.25 -12.25 -20.33
N LEU A 368 12.14 -11.73 -19.78
CA LEU A 368 11.47 -12.34 -18.61
C LEU A 368 11.04 -13.78 -18.88
N GLN A 369 10.49 -14.07 -20.07
CA GLN A 369 10.06 -15.42 -20.45
C GLN A 369 11.21 -16.43 -20.56
N LYS A 370 12.43 -15.96 -20.89
CA LYS A 370 13.63 -16.80 -21.02
C LYS A 370 14.47 -16.85 -19.75
N THR A 371 14.09 -16.06 -18.74
CA THR A 371 14.82 -15.95 -17.48
C THR A 371 14.81 -17.27 -16.73
N VAL A 372 15.97 -17.70 -16.28
CA VAL A 372 16.14 -18.89 -15.43
C VAL A 372 16.29 -18.45 -13.99
N TYR A 373 15.65 -19.14 -13.06
CA TYR A 373 15.82 -18.87 -11.65
C TYR A 373 15.80 -20.14 -10.81
N SER A 374 16.44 -20.07 -9.65
CA SER A 374 16.36 -21.07 -8.59
C SER A 374 15.89 -20.44 -7.31
N VAL A 375 15.12 -21.16 -6.49
CA VAL A 375 14.63 -20.67 -5.19
C VAL A 375 15.10 -21.63 -4.10
N THR A 376 15.82 -21.09 -3.12
CA THR A 376 16.19 -21.77 -1.89
C THR A 376 15.55 -21.02 -0.72
N VAL A 377 14.83 -21.74 0.14
CA VAL A 377 14.20 -21.20 1.34
C VAL A 377 14.82 -21.87 2.54
N ASN A 378 15.22 -21.11 3.54
CA ASN A 378 15.72 -21.56 4.82
C ASN A 378 14.81 -21.01 5.92
N VAL A 379 14.20 -21.85 6.72
CA VAL A 379 13.37 -21.46 7.84
C VAL A 379 14.08 -21.77 9.16
N LYS A 380 14.19 -20.75 10.01
CA LYS A 380 14.61 -20.91 11.40
C LYS A 380 13.37 -20.89 12.28
N LEU A 381 12.99 -22.05 12.83
CA LEU A 381 11.94 -22.16 13.81
C LEU A 381 12.48 -21.69 15.18
N ARG A 382 11.84 -20.67 15.79
CA ARG A 382 12.33 -20.03 17.01
C ARG A 382 11.61 -20.49 18.26
N ARG A 383 10.29 -20.67 18.18
CA ARG A 383 9.44 -21.13 19.28
C ARG A 383 8.51 -22.24 18.80
N ALA A 384 8.36 -23.21 19.67
CA ALA A 384 7.47 -24.35 19.47
C ALA A 384 6.28 -24.35 20.47
N GLY A 385 5.98 -23.21 21.05
CA GLY A 385 5.07 -23.03 22.19
C GLY A 385 5.84 -22.84 23.50
N ASP A 386 5.28 -22.12 24.48
CA ASP A 386 5.75 -22.19 25.87
C ASP A 386 5.26 -23.51 26.44
N GLU A 387 6.17 -24.40 26.77
CA GLU A 387 5.92 -25.80 27.17
C GLU A 387 5.08 -26.00 28.45
N ASN A 388 4.58 -24.93 29.09
CA ASN A 388 4.01 -25.01 30.44
C ASN A 388 2.56 -24.54 30.56
N MET A 389 1.79 -24.43 29.48
CA MET A 389 0.35 -24.18 29.60
C MET A 389 -0.47 -25.30 28.96
N VAL A 390 -0.49 -26.45 29.61
CA VAL A 390 -1.67 -27.31 29.59
C VAL A 390 -2.62 -26.74 30.65
N PRO A 391 -3.76 -26.11 30.30
CA PRO A 391 -4.80 -25.85 31.29
C PRO A 391 -5.19 -27.20 31.82
N GLY A 392 -5.11 -27.36 33.14
CA GLY A 392 -5.33 -28.61 33.83
C GLY A 392 -6.62 -29.30 33.42
N SER A 393 -6.50 -30.59 33.36
CA SER A 393 -7.58 -31.57 33.39
C SER A 393 -8.71 -31.20 34.36
#